data_1b8e5d073f5bc94bbaea7e5a4f56fba3
#
_entry.id   1b8e5d073f5bc94bbaea7e5a4f56fba3
#
_cell.length_a   1.000
_cell.length_b   1.000
_cell.length_c   1.000
_cell.angle_alpha   90.00
_cell.angle_beta   90.00
_cell.angle_gamma   90.00
#
_symmetry.space_group_name_H-M   'P 1'
#
loop_
_entity.id
_entity.type
_entity.pdbx_description
1 polymer ?
#
loop_
_entity_poly.entity_id
_entity_poly.type
_entity_poly.pdbx_seq_one_letter_code
_entity_poly.pdbx_strand_id
1 'polypeptide(L)'
;GSVFEIPKKTLEKIREIVYEKNIKILYFEIFYSYLSRLNEIIDYFNEKKKVEIRFRTGIESFDNNFRRKIYNKNIFLDEKKLKELSEKIYSVCLLIATQGQTKEMIKKDIEIGLKYFKAITINIFVNNGTVVKRDIELVKWFVQDMKHLFNDDRVEILIDNKDLGVFEQ
;
A
#
# COMPACT_ATOMS: atom_id res chain seq x y z
N GLY A 1 -0.49 7.53 6.09
CA GLY A 1 -0.27 8.95 5.75
C GLY A 1 0.25 9.12 4.35
N SER A 2 0.49 10.36 3.94
CA SER A 2 1.05 10.67 2.63
C SER A 2 2.29 11.55 2.78
N VAL A 3 3.29 11.33 1.92
CA VAL A 3 4.49 12.18 1.88
C VAL A 3 4.14 13.66 1.70
N PHE A 4 3.04 13.97 1.01
CA PHE A 4 2.56 15.35 0.80
C PHE A 4 1.97 16.01 2.06
N GLU A 5 1.77 15.25 3.12
CA GLU A 5 1.27 15.72 4.42
C GLU A 5 2.40 15.83 5.46
N ILE A 6 3.62 15.44 5.10
CA ILE A 6 4.79 15.57 5.98
C ILE A 6 5.16 17.06 6.10
N PRO A 7 5.33 17.59 7.33
CA PRO A 7 5.81 18.95 7.52
C PRO A 7 7.14 19.21 6.82
N LYS A 8 7.30 20.37 6.21
CA LYS A 8 8.49 20.73 5.44
C LYS A 8 9.81 20.47 6.18
N LYS A 9 9.90 20.88 7.44
CA LYS A 9 11.10 20.63 8.28
C LYS A 9 11.43 19.15 8.44
N THR A 10 10.41 18.29 8.56
CA THR A 10 10.59 16.84 8.64
C THR A 10 11.08 16.28 7.30
N LEU A 11 10.51 16.76 6.20
CA LEU A 11 10.93 16.33 4.86
C LEU A 11 12.38 16.76 4.57
N GLU A 12 12.79 17.96 4.99
CA GLU A 12 14.17 18.43 4.93
C GLU A 12 15.10 17.52 5.72
N LYS A 13 14.71 17.11 6.93
CA LYS A 13 15.51 16.21 7.77
C LYS A 13 15.64 14.82 7.16
N ILE A 14 14.56 14.30 6.56
CA ILE A 14 14.61 13.02 5.81
C ILE A 14 15.62 13.14 4.67
N ARG A 15 15.58 14.23 3.89
CA ARG A 15 16.51 14.45 2.78
C ARG A 15 17.98 14.53 3.23
N GLU A 16 18.26 15.21 4.34
CA GLU A 16 19.59 15.24 4.94
C GLU A 16 20.10 13.83 5.25
N ILE A 17 19.28 13.03 5.93
CA ILE A 17 19.63 11.64 6.29
C ILE A 17 19.84 10.79 5.03
N VAL A 18 18.99 10.92 4.03
CA VAL A 18 19.12 10.22 2.75
C VAL A 18 20.46 10.51 2.08
N TYR A 19 20.88 11.78 2.09
CA TYR A 19 22.16 12.18 1.48
C TYR A 19 23.36 11.79 2.34
N GLU A 20 23.29 11.96 3.66
CA GLU A 20 24.34 11.59 4.60
C GLU A 20 24.62 10.08 4.57
N LYS A 21 23.57 9.26 4.64
CA LYS A 21 23.65 7.79 4.66
C LYS A 21 23.77 7.17 3.28
N ASN A 22 23.80 7.99 2.22
CA ASN A 22 23.88 7.54 0.82
C ASN A 22 22.80 6.51 0.45
N ILE A 23 21.57 6.75 0.89
CA ILE A 23 20.41 5.91 0.60
C ILE A 23 20.13 5.98 -0.89
N LYS A 24 19.97 4.83 -1.54
CA LYS A 24 19.75 4.71 -2.99
C LYS A 24 18.30 4.59 -3.37
N ILE A 25 17.50 4.00 -2.50
CA ILE A 25 16.07 3.74 -2.73
C ILE A 25 15.30 4.25 -1.52
N LEU A 26 14.27 5.04 -1.77
CA LEU A 26 13.40 5.60 -0.75
C LEU A 26 11.94 5.34 -1.08
N TYR A 27 11.23 4.76 -0.13
CA TYR A 27 9.79 4.48 -0.28
C TYR A 27 8.96 5.55 0.40
N PHE A 28 7.93 6.01 -0.30
CA PHE A 28 6.93 6.89 0.26
C PHE A 28 5.52 6.36 0.02
N GLU A 29 4.68 6.48 1.03
CA GLU A 29 3.25 6.29 0.87
C GLU A 29 2.60 7.58 0.37
N ILE A 30 1.60 7.42 -0.51
CA ILE A 30 0.80 8.52 -1.02
C ILE A 30 -0.69 8.16 -1.03
N PHE A 31 -1.54 9.15 -0.92
CA PHE A 31 -2.95 8.99 -1.29
C PHE A 31 -3.13 9.10 -2.80
N TYR A 32 -4.10 8.36 -3.31
CA TYR A 32 -4.44 8.34 -4.74
C TYR A 32 -4.65 9.75 -5.33
N SER A 33 -5.19 10.68 -4.55
CA SER A 33 -5.41 12.08 -4.95
C SER A 33 -4.13 12.84 -5.30
N TYR A 34 -2.97 12.39 -4.86
CA TYR A 34 -1.68 13.04 -5.11
C TYR A 34 -0.90 12.51 -6.31
N LEU A 35 -1.49 11.62 -7.12
CA LEU A 35 -0.82 10.99 -8.28
C LEU A 35 -0.28 11.98 -9.33
N SER A 36 -0.86 13.15 -9.43
CA SER A 36 -0.40 14.19 -10.37
C SER A 36 0.83 14.97 -9.87
N ARG A 37 1.18 14.81 -8.59
CA ARG A 37 2.21 15.60 -7.92
C ARG A 37 3.50 14.84 -7.64
N LEU A 38 3.64 13.60 -8.08
CA LEU A 38 4.77 12.73 -7.73
C LEU A 38 6.12 13.33 -8.09
N ASN A 39 6.20 14.06 -9.22
CA ASN A 39 7.43 14.71 -9.66
C ASN A 39 7.95 15.73 -8.64
N GLU A 40 7.09 16.39 -7.87
CA GLU A 40 7.52 17.32 -6.82
C GLU A 40 8.45 16.64 -5.79
N ILE A 41 8.13 15.40 -5.42
CA ILE A 41 8.94 14.62 -4.48
C ILE A 41 10.18 14.04 -5.16
N ILE A 42 10.03 13.54 -6.39
CA ILE A 42 11.16 13.01 -7.16
C ILE A 42 12.22 14.09 -7.34
N ASP A 43 11.84 15.27 -7.82
CA ASP A 43 12.74 16.39 -8.07
C ASP A 43 13.38 16.89 -6.76
N TYR A 44 12.59 16.99 -5.68
CA TYR A 44 13.07 17.40 -4.37
C TYR A 44 14.20 16.53 -3.84
N PHE A 45 14.09 15.20 -3.96
CA PHE A 45 15.12 14.27 -3.48
C PHE A 45 16.28 14.07 -4.47
N ASN A 46 16.09 14.42 -5.75
CA ASN A 46 17.12 14.30 -6.78
C ASN A 46 17.92 15.59 -7.04
N GLU A 47 17.69 16.63 -6.28
CA GLU A 47 18.35 17.93 -6.46
C GLU A 47 19.89 17.84 -6.43
N LYS A 48 20.46 17.04 -5.53
CA LYS A 48 21.91 16.93 -5.35
C LYS A 48 22.49 15.54 -5.62
N LYS A 49 21.69 14.50 -5.45
CA LYS A 49 22.11 13.09 -5.62
C LYS A 49 20.98 12.31 -6.22
N LYS A 50 21.31 11.33 -7.05
CA LYS A 50 20.31 10.43 -7.61
C LYS A 50 19.78 9.46 -6.55
N VAL A 51 18.49 9.54 -6.25
CA VAL A 51 17.76 8.66 -5.34
C VAL A 51 16.56 8.08 -6.10
N GLU A 52 16.42 6.77 -6.10
CA GLU A 52 15.24 6.11 -6.65
C GLU A 52 14.08 6.27 -5.66
N ILE A 53 13.04 7.01 -6.07
CA ILE A 53 11.83 7.18 -5.26
C ILE A 53 10.80 6.17 -5.72
N ARG A 54 10.33 5.35 -4.78
CA ARG A 54 9.29 4.35 -4.98
C ARG A 54 8.03 4.74 -4.21
N PHE A 55 6.94 4.91 -4.93
CA PHE A 55 5.66 5.25 -4.30
C PHE A 55 4.82 4.02 -4.06
N ARG A 56 4.14 4.01 -2.91
CA ARG A 56 3.14 3.03 -2.49
C ARG A 56 1.80 3.73 -2.28
N THR A 57 0.70 3.09 -2.64
CA THR A 57 -0.64 3.62 -2.37
C THR A 57 -1.59 2.54 -1.88
N GLY A 58 -2.48 2.89 -0.95
CA GLY A 58 -3.52 2.01 -0.44
C GLY A 58 -4.68 1.90 -1.43
N ILE A 59 -4.82 0.74 -2.06
CA ILE A 59 -5.98 0.39 -2.90
C ILE A 59 -7.00 -0.40 -2.09
N GLU A 60 -6.57 -1.14 -1.11
CA GLU A 60 -7.31 -2.01 -0.19
C GLU A 60 -7.92 -3.24 -0.90
N SER A 61 -8.63 -3.06 -1.99
CA SER A 61 -9.20 -4.10 -2.84
C SER A 61 -9.37 -3.59 -4.27
N PHE A 62 -9.21 -4.43 -5.27
CA PHE A 62 -9.51 -4.09 -6.67
C PHE A 62 -11.00 -4.23 -7.03
N ASP A 63 -11.81 -4.82 -6.15
CA ASP A 63 -13.27 -4.76 -6.31
C ASP A 63 -13.78 -3.34 -6.02
N ASN A 64 -14.17 -2.62 -7.07
CA ASN A 64 -14.61 -1.23 -6.98
C ASN A 64 -15.85 -1.06 -6.08
N ASN A 65 -16.76 -2.05 -6.07
CA ASN A 65 -17.97 -1.98 -5.28
C ASN A 65 -17.70 -2.24 -3.80
N PHE A 66 -16.90 -3.27 -3.51
CA PHE A 66 -16.49 -3.62 -2.17
C PHE A 66 -15.68 -2.47 -1.54
N ARG A 67 -14.69 -1.96 -2.26
CA ARG A 67 -13.85 -0.85 -1.81
C ARG A 67 -14.67 0.39 -1.46
N ARG A 68 -15.63 0.74 -2.32
CA ARG A 68 -16.51 1.90 -2.07
C ARG A 68 -17.43 1.68 -0.89
N LYS A 69 -18.06 0.50 -0.78
CA LYS A 69 -19.07 0.21 0.25
C LYS A 69 -18.48 -0.01 1.62
N ILE A 70 -17.35 -0.72 1.70
CA ILE A 70 -16.76 -1.16 2.98
C ILE A 70 -15.67 -0.20 3.46
N TYR A 71 -14.80 0.24 2.55
CA TYR A 71 -13.68 1.11 2.92
C TYR A 71 -13.94 2.59 2.66
N ASN A 72 -15.13 2.93 2.15
CA ASN A 72 -15.51 4.31 1.80
C ASN A 72 -14.48 5.01 0.88
N LYS A 73 -13.79 4.23 0.03
CA LYS A 73 -12.84 4.75 -0.95
C LYS A 73 -13.47 4.82 -2.34
N ASN A 74 -13.75 6.04 -2.79
CA ASN A 74 -14.38 6.30 -4.09
C ASN A 74 -13.33 6.42 -5.21
N ILE A 75 -12.51 5.39 -5.37
CA ILE A 75 -11.55 5.25 -6.47
C ILE A 75 -12.13 4.21 -7.44
N PHE A 76 -12.34 4.58 -8.70
CA PHE A 76 -12.78 3.63 -9.73
C PHE A 76 -11.58 3.21 -10.57
N LEU A 77 -11.26 1.91 -10.59
CA LEU A 77 -10.18 1.31 -11.35
C LEU A 77 -10.75 0.35 -12.38
N ASP A 78 -10.55 0.68 -13.64
CA ASP A 78 -10.67 -0.20 -14.79
C ASP A 78 -9.27 -0.61 -15.27
N GLU A 79 -9.19 -1.44 -16.32
CA GLU A 79 -7.91 -1.92 -16.83
C GLU A 79 -6.99 -0.79 -17.33
N LYS A 80 -7.56 0.24 -17.94
CA LYS A 80 -6.80 1.40 -18.42
C LYS A 80 -6.16 2.15 -17.25
N LYS A 81 -6.96 2.46 -16.22
CA LYS A 81 -6.47 3.16 -15.02
C LYS A 81 -5.49 2.32 -14.22
N LEU A 82 -5.64 0.99 -14.20
CA LEU A 82 -4.66 0.10 -13.57
C LEU A 82 -3.31 0.18 -14.26
N LYS A 83 -3.27 0.19 -15.59
CA LYS A 83 -2.03 0.38 -16.37
C LYS A 83 -1.41 1.74 -16.07
N GLU A 84 -2.17 2.82 -16.19
CA GLU A 84 -1.70 4.18 -15.89
C GLU A 84 -1.17 4.31 -14.45
N LEU A 85 -1.81 3.66 -13.49
CA LEU A 85 -1.39 3.66 -12.09
C LEU A 85 -0.08 2.90 -11.91
N SER A 86 0.05 1.73 -12.54
CA SER A 86 1.24 0.87 -12.42
C SER A 86 2.51 1.47 -13.05
N GLU A 87 2.37 2.44 -13.96
CA GLU A 87 3.50 3.20 -14.51
C GLU A 87 4.08 4.19 -13.48
N LYS A 88 3.27 4.62 -12.51
CA LYS A 88 3.63 5.67 -11.53
C LYS A 88 3.89 5.12 -10.13
N ILE A 89 3.24 4.02 -9.78
CA ILE A 89 3.24 3.44 -8.44
C ILE A 89 4.01 2.13 -8.46
N TYR A 90 5.00 2.01 -7.59
CA TYR A 90 5.81 0.81 -7.45
C TYR A 90 5.03 -0.33 -6.80
N SER A 91 4.31 -0.04 -5.71
CA SER A 91 3.56 -1.06 -4.95
C SER A 91 2.21 -0.55 -4.46
N VAL A 92 1.29 -1.48 -4.25
CA VAL A 92 -0.03 -1.20 -3.68
C VAL A 92 -0.23 -1.95 -2.37
N CYS A 93 -0.96 -1.33 -1.45
CA CYS A 93 -1.40 -1.99 -0.23
C CYS A 93 -2.81 -2.55 -0.45
N LEU A 94 -2.96 -3.83 -0.11
CA LEU A 94 -4.23 -4.56 -0.06
C LEU A 94 -4.62 -4.78 1.39
N LEU A 95 -5.87 -4.64 1.72
CA LEU A 95 -6.41 -4.90 3.04
C LEU A 95 -7.24 -6.17 2.98
N ILE A 96 -6.86 -7.18 3.73
CA ILE A 96 -7.51 -8.48 3.72
C ILE A 96 -8.08 -8.87 5.07
N ALA A 97 -8.89 -9.91 5.07
CA ALA A 97 -9.54 -10.47 6.24
C ALA A 97 -10.48 -9.49 6.95
N THR A 98 -11.23 -8.71 6.17
CA THR A 98 -12.35 -7.91 6.67
C THR A 98 -13.67 -8.63 6.43
N GLN A 99 -14.63 -8.45 7.33
CA GLN A 99 -15.97 -9.01 7.16
C GLN A 99 -16.58 -8.62 5.80
N GLY A 100 -17.16 -9.60 5.12
CA GLY A 100 -17.74 -9.45 3.79
C GLY A 100 -16.79 -9.68 2.63
N GLN A 101 -15.47 -9.86 2.87
CA GLN A 101 -14.59 -10.41 1.86
C GLN A 101 -14.79 -11.92 1.70
N THR A 102 -14.44 -12.44 0.53
CA THR A 102 -14.34 -13.88 0.28
C THR A 102 -12.89 -14.26 -0.05
N LYS A 103 -12.58 -15.54 0.04
CA LYS A 103 -11.27 -16.10 -0.37
C LYS A 103 -10.96 -15.77 -1.83
N GLU A 104 -11.98 -15.85 -2.69
CA GLU A 104 -11.88 -15.57 -4.12
C GLU A 104 -11.58 -14.11 -4.39
N MET A 105 -12.20 -13.18 -3.65
CA MET A 105 -11.91 -11.75 -3.74
C MET A 105 -10.45 -11.47 -3.37
N ILE A 106 -9.97 -12.04 -2.26
CA ILE A 106 -8.59 -11.87 -1.79
C ILE A 106 -7.60 -12.42 -2.83
N LYS A 107 -7.83 -13.64 -3.35
CA LYS A 107 -6.99 -14.22 -4.40
C LYS A 107 -6.94 -13.34 -5.64
N LYS A 108 -8.09 -12.86 -6.10
CA LYS A 108 -8.19 -11.99 -7.27
C LYS A 108 -7.47 -10.65 -7.05
N ASP A 109 -7.59 -10.07 -5.87
CA ASP A 109 -6.88 -8.83 -5.52
C ASP A 109 -5.36 -9.04 -5.58
N ILE A 110 -4.86 -10.15 -5.06
CA ILE A 110 -3.43 -10.51 -5.11
C ILE A 110 -2.96 -10.72 -6.55
N GLU A 111 -3.72 -11.47 -7.36
CA GLU A 111 -3.41 -11.69 -8.77
C GLU A 111 -3.32 -10.38 -9.57
N ILE A 112 -4.29 -9.49 -9.39
CA ILE A 112 -4.29 -8.17 -10.04
C ILE A 112 -3.08 -7.36 -9.57
N GLY A 113 -2.82 -7.33 -8.27
CA GLY A 113 -1.68 -6.62 -7.71
C GLY A 113 -0.36 -7.09 -8.30
N LEU A 114 -0.11 -8.40 -8.32
CA LEU A 114 1.11 -8.99 -8.86
C LEU A 114 1.21 -8.92 -10.40
N LYS A 115 0.08 -8.81 -11.09
CA LYS A 115 0.04 -8.63 -12.55
C LYS A 115 0.47 -7.23 -12.98
N TYR A 116 0.03 -6.20 -12.27
CA TYR A 116 0.22 -4.80 -12.70
C TYR A 116 1.37 -4.09 -11.99
N PHE A 117 1.66 -4.42 -10.73
CA PHE A 117 2.64 -3.69 -9.91
C PHE A 117 3.92 -4.49 -9.68
N LYS A 118 4.99 -3.79 -9.34
CA LYS A 118 6.30 -4.41 -9.06
C LYS A 118 6.30 -5.16 -7.73
N ALA A 119 5.50 -4.71 -6.77
CA ALA A 119 5.32 -5.35 -5.48
C ALA A 119 3.92 -5.08 -4.92
N ILE A 120 3.50 -5.87 -3.94
CA ILE A 120 2.29 -5.65 -3.16
C ILE A 120 2.60 -5.75 -1.66
N THR A 121 1.87 -4.98 -0.86
CA THR A 121 1.83 -5.15 0.59
C THR A 121 0.45 -5.69 0.96
N ILE A 122 0.40 -6.84 1.57
CA ILE A 122 -0.82 -7.47 2.09
C ILE A 122 -0.91 -7.15 3.57
N ASN A 123 -1.90 -6.33 3.92
CA ASN A 123 -2.16 -5.91 5.27
C ASN A 123 -3.33 -6.71 5.83
N ILE A 124 -3.10 -7.56 6.83
CA ILE A 124 -4.17 -8.29 7.50
C ILE A 124 -4.87 -7.34 8.47
N PHE A 125 -6.17 -7.13 8.26
CA PHE A 125 -6.95 -6.17 9.02
C PHE A 125 -6.92 -6.48 10.53
N VAL A 126 -6.66 -5.45 11.32
CA VAL A 126 -6.79 -5.45 12.79
C VAL A 126 -7.90 -4.49 13.17
N ASN A 127 -8.76 -4.88 14.11
CA ASN A 127 -9.84 -4.01 14.58
C ASN A 127 -9.27 -2.68 15.10
N ASN A 128 -9.84 -1.57 14.69
CA ASN A 128 -9.33 -0.23 14.96
C ASN A 128 -10.43 0.77 15.36
N GLY A 129 -11.52 0.27 15.97
CA GLY A 129 -12.65 1.10 16.39
C GLY A 129 -13.60 1.54 15.26
N THR A 130 -13.31 1.20 14.01
CA THR A 130 -14.24 1.45 12.88
C THR A 130 -15.36 0.40 12.83
N VAL A 131 -16.36 0.65 11.96
CA VAL A 131 -17.46 -0.32 11.73
C VAL A 131 -17.00 -1.59 11.03
N VAL A 132 -15.87 -1.54 10.33
CA VAL A 132 -15.26 -2.71 9.69
C VAL A 132 -14.74 -3.65 10.76
N LYS A 133 -14.99 -4.95 10.62
CA LYS A 133 -14.56 -5.97 11.57
C LYS A 133 -13.64 -6.98 10.90
N ARG A 134 -12.70 -7.51 11.70
CA ARG A 134 -11.79 -8.59 11.29
C ARG A 134 -12.56 -9.89 11.12
N ASP A 135 -12.25 -10.62 10.06
CA ASP A 135 -12.72 -11.99 9.83
C ASP A 135 -11.59 -12.97 10.18
N ILE A 136 -11.71 -13.60 11.34
CA ILE A 136 -10.70 -14.52 11.88
C ILE A 136 -10.56 -15.79 11.04
N GLU A 137 -11.64 -16.27 10.40
CA GLU A 137 -11.58 -17.46 9.55
C GLU A 137 -10.83 -17.16 8.25
N LEU A 138 -10.99 -15.98 7.70
CA LEU A 138 -10.16 -15.54 6.56
C LEU A 138 -8.69 -15.36 6.94
N VAL A 139 -8.38 -14.89 8.15
CA VAL A 139 -6.99 -14.83 8.63
C VAL A 139 -6.38 -16.22 8.71
N LYS A 140 -7.04 -17.16 9.36
CA LYS A 140 -6.57 -18.55 9.49
C LYS A 140 -6.33 -19.17 8.13
N TRP A 141 -7.32 -19.07 7.24
CA TRP A 141 -7.22 -19.53 5.88
C TRP A 141 -6.02 -18.92 5.14
N PHE A 142 -5.85 -17.61 5.19
CA PHE A 142 -4.76 -16.92 4.50
C PHE A 142 -3.39 -17.43 4.97
N VAL A 143 -3.19 -17.51 6.28
CA VAL A 143 -1.92 -17.99 6.85
C VAL A 143 -1.64 -19.45 6.49
N GLN A 144 -2.67 -20.29 6.38
CA GLN A 144 -2.53 -21.71 6.07
C GLN A 144 -2.36 -21.99 4.57
N ASP A 145 -3.22 -21.39 3.74
CA ASP A 145 -3.36 -21.76 2.33
C ASP A 145 -2.53 -20.88 1.39
N MET A 146 -2.15 -19.68 1.84
CA MET A 146 -1.39 -18.73 1.03
C MET A 146 0.11 -18.65 1.42
N LYS A 147 0.64 -19.72 2.01
CA LYS A 147 2.02 -19.80 2.51
C LYS A 147 3.09 -19.47 1.46
N HIS A 148 2.84 -19.79 0.20
CA HIS A 148 3.77 -19.49 -0.89
C HIS A 148 4.07 -17.99 -1.04
N LEU A 149 3.14 -17.12 -0.63
CA LEU A 149 3.33 -15.68 -0.70
C LEU A 149 4.39 -15.14 0.30
N PHE A 150 4.63 -15.87 1.38
CA PHE A 150 5.65 -15.48 2.38
C PHE A 150 7.08 -15.60 1.83
N ASN A 151 7.27 -16.30 0.72
CA ASN A 151 8.56 -16.48 0.05
C ASN A 151 8.63 -15.74 -1.31
N ASP A 152 7.65 -14.93 -1.67
CA ASP A 152 7.71 -14.09 -2.88
C ASP A 152 8.29 -12.73 -2.52
N ASP A 153 9.47 -12.40 -3.02
CA ASP A 153 10.17 -11.12 -2.76
C ASP A 153 9.39 -9.87 -3.18
N ARG A 154 8.31 -10.05 -3.95
CA ARG A 154 7.41 -8.97 -4.35
C ARG A 154 6.25 -8.76 -3.37
N VAL A 155 6.15 -9.61 -2.34
CA VAL A 155 5.02 -9.62 -1.40
C VAL A 155 5.51 -9.30 0.00
N GLU A 156 5.08 -8.18 0.55
CA GLU A 156 5.22 -7.85 1.95
C GLU A 156 3.92 -8.20 2.68
N ILE A 157 3.99 -8.98 3.77
CA ILE A 157 2.82 -9.37 4.55
C ILE A 157 2.91 -8.79 5.96
N LEU A 158 1.93 -7.97 6.33
CA LEU A 158 1.81 -7.36 7.64
C LEU A 158 0.68 -8.08 8.42
N ILE A 159 1.06 -8.97 9.32
CA ILE A 159 0.13 -9.78 10.12
C ILE A 159 -0.35 -9.01 11.34
N ASP A 160 0.54 -8.29 11.98
CA ASP A 160 0.29 -7.47 13.15
C ASP A 160 0.81 -6.05 12.89
N ASN A 161 -0.11 -5.09 12.87
CA ASN A 161 0.20 -3.71 12.52
C ASN A 161 0.59 -2.84 13.73
N LYS A 162 1.03 -3.44 14.83
CA LYS A 162 1.43 -2.71 16.04
C LYS A 162 2.52 -1.69 15.74
N ASP A 163 3.46 -2.04 14.88
CA ASP A 163 4.56 -1.14 14.45
C ASP A 163 4.08 0.09 13.68
N LEU A 164 2.87 0.03 13.10
CA LEU A 164 2.22 1.15 12.42
C LEU A 164 1.29 1.95 13.34
N GLY A 165 1.29 1.68 14.65
CA GLY A 165 0.45 2.36 15.63
C GLY A 165 -1.02 1.91 15.60
N VAL A 166 -1.31 0.76 15.01
CA VAL A 166 -2.65 0.15 15.03
C VAL A 166 -2.71 -0.83 16.21
N PHE A 167 -3.50 -0.50 17.20
CA PHE A 167 -3.69 -1.35 18.40
C PHE A 167 -5.10 -1.96 18.37
N GLU A 168 -5.21 -3.22 18.79
CA GLU A 168 -6.51 -3.83 19.08
C GLU A 168 -7.17 -3.09 20.27
N GLN A 169 -8.38 -2.60 20.07
CA GLN A 169 -9.24 -2.01 21.11
C GLN A 169 -10.25 -3.04 21.59
#